data_9317120e98ef8f023567b482225c9be9
#
_entry.id   9317120e98ef8f023567b482225c9be9
#
_cell.length_a   1.000
_cell.length_b   1.000
_cell.length_c   1.000
_cell.angle_alpha   90.00
_cell.angle_beta   90.00
_cell.angle_gamma   90.00
#
_symmetry.space_group_name_H-M   'P 1'
#
loop_
_entity.id
_entity.type
_entity.pdbx_description
1 polymer ?
#
loop_
_entity_poly.entity_id
_entity_poly.type
_entity_poly.pdbx_seq_one_letter_code
_entity_poly.pdbx_strand_id
1 'polypeptide(L)'
;MAQQLIKAFVITSALFVLASCGNSVQDEPSPADSTDEIDEVEEPTPEASAETDPWSIDAEHFTQTETVDGQEVIQNPDNVAVLVNYEYALPEGYEPEDLVVPDVTFSFDEDVEKRYLREPAAIALESLFEAAVEDDIHLFAVSGYRSYDRQDAIFSNAAAERGEDIASETIAYPGNSEHQTGLAMDVSSESNNFLLSEAFGDTPEGQWVEENAHKHGYIIRYEEHKVDVTGISYEPWHLRYVGEEIATMMVEHDLTLEEFFEKATAI
;
A
#
# COMPACT_ATOMS: atom_id res chain seq x y z
N MET A 1 -9.11 51.01 -13.53
CA MET A 1 -7.94 51.93 -13.46
C MET A 1 -6.93 51.31 -12.55
N ALA A 2 -5.79 50.93 -13.13
CA ALA A 2 -4.43 50.94 -12.65
C ALA A 2 -4.11 50.03 -11.41
N GLN A 3 -3.04 49.29 -11.33
CA GLN A 3 -1.80 49.21 -12.11
C GLN A 3 -1.11 47.87 -11.76
N GLN A 4 -0.54 47.21 -12.73
CA GLN A 4 0.40 46.09 -12.60
C GLN A 4 1.69 46.55 -11.93
N LEU A 5 2.30 45.73 -11.13
CA LEU A 5 3.70 45.82 -10.74
C LEU A 5 4.40 44.50 -10.96
N ILE A 6 5.11 44.44 -12.08
CA ILE A 6 6.08 43.39 -12.44
C ILE A 6 7.35 43.63 -11.60
N LYS A 7 7.83 42.65 -10.88
CA LYS A 7 9.20 42.62 -10.34
C LYS A 7 10.02 41.58 -11.05
N ALA A 8 10.93 42.05 -11.87
CA ALA A 8 12.00 41.29 -12.50
C ALA A 8 13.06 40.90 -11.44
N PHE A 9 13.47 39.65 -11.41
CA PHE A 9 14.64 39.20 -10.65
C PHE A 9 15.80 38.95 -11.61
N VAL A 10 16.90 39.66 -11.41
CA VAL A 10 18.13 39.61 -12.17
C VAL A 10 18.98 38.45 -11.71
N ILE A 11 19.38 37.59 -12.65
CA ILE A 11 20.34 36.49 -12.45
C ILE A 11 21.76 37.05 -12.65
N THR A 12 22.59 36.92 -11.62
CA THR A 12 24.01 37.24 -11.71
C THR A 12 24.82 35.93 -11.77
N SER A 13 25.39 35.66 -12.91
CA SER A 13 26.35 34.58 -13.15
C SER A 13 27.76 35.00 -12.68
N ALA A 14 28.39 34.19 -11.83
CA ALA A 14 29.81 34.34 -11.50
C ALA A 14 30.62 33.20 -12.16
N LEU A 15 31.45 33.57 -13.11
CA LEU A 15 32.48 32.75 -13.74
C LEU A 15 33.70 32.67 -12.81
N PHE A 16 34.20 31.46 -12.50
CA PHE A 16 35.55 31.26 -11.96
C PHE A 16 36.44 30.60 -12.99
N VAL A 17 37.51 31.31 -13.35
CA VAL A 17 38.56 30.89 -14.27
C VAL A 17 39.67 30.19 -13.49
N LEU A 18 40.08 29.02 -14.00
CA LEU A 18 41.24 28.27 -13.57
C LEU A 18 42.52 28.84 -14.23
N ALA A 19 43.55 29.04 -13.47
CA ALA A 19 44.88 29.30 -13.98
C ALA A 19 45.83 28.17 -13.56
N SER A 20 46.48 27.60 -14.58
CA SER A 20 47.52 26.60 -14.61
C SER A 20 48.93 27.26 -14.49
N CYS A 21 49.87 26.54 -13.88
CA CYS A 21 51.36 26.55 -14.16
C CYS A 21 51.96 25.43 -13.30
N GLY A 22 52.71 24.42 -13.74
CA GLY A 22 53.78 24.30 -14.73
C GLY A 22 55.14 24.38 -14.09
N ASN A 23 55.87 23.26 -14.04
CA ASN A 23 57.33 23.07 -14.31
C ASN A 23 57.83 21.80 -13.64
N SER A 24 58.33 20.81 -14.33
CA SER A 24 59.58 20.47 -15.07
C SER A 24 60.75 19.97 -14.14
N VAL A 25 61.12 18.73 -14.33
CA VAL A 25 62.26 18.13 -14.99
C VAL A 25 63.47 17.67 -14.12
N GLN A 26 63.94 16.44 -14.41
CA GLN A 26 65.27 15.79 -14.27
C GLN A 26 65.62 15.15 -12.91
N ASP A 27 66.25 13.97 -12.81
CA ASP A 27 67.16 13.15 -13.65
C ASP A 27 67.16 11.71 -13.10
N GLU A 28 67.48 10.76 -14.02
CA GLU A 28 67.86 9.36 -13.73
C GLU A 28 69.24 9.24 -13.08
N PRO A 29 69.59 8.09 -12.43
CA PRO A 29 69.94 6.87 -13.16
C PRO A 29 69.57 5.53 -12.49
N SER A 30 69.38 4.53 -13.35
CA SER A 30 69.37 3.08 -13.11
C SER A 30 70.82 2.59 -12.88
N PRO A 31 71.16 1.38 -12.37
CA PRO A 31 70.43 0.11 -12.39
C PRO A 31 70.63 -0.77 -11.11
N ALA A 32 69.80 -1.80 -10.91
CA ALA A 32 70.19 -3.16 -10.53
C ALA A 32 68.93 -4.08 -10.35
N ASP A 33 68.94 -5.06 -11.21
CA ASP A 33 68.45 -6.41 -11.17
C ASP A 33 68.18 -6.98 -9.76
N SER A 34 66.87 -7.32 -9.51
CA SER A 34 66.47 -8.44 -8.64
C SER A 34 65.09 -8.92 -9.07
N THR A 35 65.06 -10.10 -9.66
CA THR A 35 63.88 -10.94 -9.92
C THR A 35 63.26 -11.33 -8.59
N ASP A 36 62.13 -10.73 -8.26
CA ASP A 36 61.18 -11.27 -7.29
C ASP A 36 59.91 -11.64 -8.06
N GLU A 37 59.58 -12.93 -8.00
CA GLU A 37 58.33 -13.51 -8.46
C GLU A 37 57.19 -12.82 -7.74
N ILE A 38 56.38 -12.07 -8.50
CA ILE A 38 55.13 -11.53 -7.99
C ILE A 38 54.10 -12.66 -8.11
N ASP A 39 53.73 -13.25 -6.97
CA ASP A 39 52.53 -14.03 -6.84
C ASP A 39 51.36 -13.16 -7.34
N GLU A 40 50.73 -13.59 -8.42
CA GLU A 40 49.51 -13.03 -8.99
C GLU A 40 48.37 -13.32 -8.01
N VAL A 41 48.11 -12.35 -7.11
CA VAL A 41 46.91 -12.39 -6.26
C VAL A 41 45.74 -12.18 -7.20
N GLU A 42 45.03 -13.26 -7.54
CA GLU A 42 43.72 -13.17 -8.16
C GLU A 42 42.83 -12.28 -7.29
N GLU A 43 42.51 -11.08 -7.78
CA GLU A 43 41.42 -10.30 -7.22
C GLU A 43 40.14 -11.15 -7.27
N PRO A 44 39.40 -11.27 -6.16
CA PRO A 44 38.13 -11.97 -6.19
C PRO A 44 37.22 -11.25 -7.19
N THR A 45 36.85 -11.95 -8.25
CA THR A 45 35.78 -11.54 -9.16
C THR A 45 34.56 -11.21 -8.29
N PRO A 46 33.96 -10.02 -8.42
CA PRO A 46 32.70 -9.75 -7.69
C PRO A 46 31.70 -10.85 -8.10
N GLU A 47 31.28 -11.64 -7.12
CA GLU A 47 30.15 -12.53 -7.30
C GLU A 47 29.01 -11.67 -7.85
N ALA A 48 28.56 -11.99 -9.06
CA ALA A 48 27.37 -11.42 -9.62
C ALA A 48 26.26 -11.69 -8.58
N SER A 49 25.79 -10.64 -7.91
CA SER A 49 24.56 -10.72 -7.12
C SER A 49 23.53 -11.32 -8.07
N ALA A 50 23.04 -12.50 -7.76
CA ALA A 50 21.89 -13.05 -8.45
C ALA A 50 20.82 -11.95 -8.39
N GLU A 51 20.42 -11.41 -9.54
CA GLU A 51 19.27 -10.53 -9.62
C GLU A 51 18.10 -11.38 -9.11
N THR A 52 17.69 -11.14 -7.87
CA THR A 52 16.47 -11.75 -7.33
C THR A 52 15.33 -11.25 -8.22
N ASP A 53 14.53 -12.19 -8.72
CA ASP A 53 13.31 -11.85 -9.47
C ASP A 53 12.51 -10.85 -8.60
N PRO A 54 12.20 -9.66 -9.10
CA PRO A 54 11.47 -8.66 -8.32
C PRO A 54 10.08 -9.13 -7.86
N TRP A 55 9.57 -10.22 -8.47
CA TRP A 55 8.30 -10.84 -8.09
C TRP A 55 8.45 -11.96 -7.06
N SER A 56 9.65 -12.18 -6.54
CA SER A 56 9.89 -13.18 -5.48
C SER A 56 9.55 -12.59 -4.12
N ILE A 57 8.51 -13.14 -3.47
CA ILE A 57 8.09 -12.75 -2.12
C ILE A 57 8.06 -13.98 -1.20
N ASP A 58 8.17 -13.76 0.10
CA ASP A 58 8.09 -14.83 1.09
C ASP A 58 6.82 -15.66 0.92
N ALA A 59 6.97 -17.00 0.97
CA ALA A 59 5.86 -17.93 0.85
C ALA A 59 4.74 -17.71 1.87
N GLU A 60 5.05 -17.08 3.00
CA GLU A 60 4.06 -16.74 4.05
C GLU A 60 3.02 -15.71 3.59
N HIS A 61 3.33 -14.89 2.57
CA HIS A 61 2.41 -13.92 2.00
C HIS A 61 1.36 -14.52 1.07
N PHE A 62 1.54 -15.78 0.64
CA PHE A 62 0.55 -16.44 -0.21
C PHE A 62 -0.63 -16.97 0.62
N THR A 63 -1.84 -16.68 0.14
CA THR A 63 -3.07 -17.21 0.73
C THR A 63 -3.11 -18.73 0.56
N GLN A 64 -3.29 -19.45 1.67
CA GLN A 64 -3.46 -20.90 1.70
C GLN A 64 -4.92 -21.20 1.92
N THR A 65 -5.50 -22.10 1.13
CA THR A 65 -6.93 -22.43 1.22
C THR A 65 -7.16 -23.94 1.35
N GLU A 66 -8.36 -24.28 1.83
CA GLU A 66 -8.94 -25.63 1.80
C GLU A 66 -10.39 -25.52 1.33
N THR A 67 -10.79 -26.41 0.42
CA THR A 67 -12.18 -26.42 -0.04
C THR A 67 -13.09 -27.04 1.02
N VAL A 68 -14.00 -26.22 1.57
CA VAL A 68 -15.02 -26.65 2.56
C VAL A 68 -16.40 -26.35 1.98
N ASP A 69 -17.22 -27.39 1.80
CA ASP A 69 -18.58 -27.28 1.26
C ASP A 69 -18.67 -26.55 -0.12
N GLY A 70 -17.57 -26.55 -0.88
CA GLY A 70 -17.48 -25.91 -2.21
C GLY A 70 -16.99 -24.47 -2.20
N GLN A 71 -16.63 -23.92 -1.03
CA GLN A 71 -16.00 -22.62 -0.82
C GLN A 71 -14.51 -22.81 -0.51
N GLU A 72 -13.65 -22.00 -1.09
CA GLU A 72 -12.24 -21.93 -0.69
C GLU A 72 -12.10 -21.14 0.60
N VAL A 73 -11.76 -21.85 1.70
CA VAL A 73 -11.62 -21.26 3.04
C VAL A 73 -10.15 -21.07 3.38
N ILE A 74 -9.79 -19.85 3.74
CA ILE A 74 -8.43 -19.42 4.06
C ILE A 74 -7.93 -20.13 5.32
N GLN A 75 -6.72 -20.70 5.28
CA GLN A 75 -6.09 -21.44 6.37
C GLN A 75 -5.03 -20.62 7.14
N ASN A 76 -4.54 -19.52 6.55
CA ASN A 76 -3.59 -18.59 7.15
C ASN A 76 -4.13 -17.15 7.20
N PRO A 77 -5.27 -16.92 7.89
CA PRO A 77 -5.97 -15.63 7.87
C PRO A 77 -5.18 -14.49 8.55
N ASP A 78 -4.15 -14.81 9.35
CA ASP A 78 -3.26 -13.83 9.99
C ASP A 78 -2.22 -13.24 9.02
N ASN A 79 -2.12 -13.77 7.80
CA ASN A 79 -1.27 -13.24 6.76
C ASN A 79 -1.67 -11.78 6.41
N VAL A 80 -0.72 -10.85 6.48
CA VAL A 80 -0.95 -9.41 6.19
C VAL A 80 -1.38 -9.17 4.73
N ALA A 81 -0.84 -9.97 3.80
CA ALA A 81 -1.19 -9.88 2.39
C ALA A 81 -2.31 -10.85 1.97
N VAL A 82 -3.07 -11.40 2.93
CA VAL A 82 -4.15 -12.37 2.65
C VAL A 82 -5.12 -11.83 1.61
N LEU A 83 -5.38 -12.63 0.56
CA LEU A 83 -6.38 -12.31 -0.46
C LEU A 83 -7.76 -12.79 0.00
N VAL A 84 -8.65 -11.85 0.26
CA VAL A 84 -10.05 -12.08 0.59
C VAL A 84 -10.91 -11.49 -0.53
N ASN A 85 -11.76 -12.30 -1.13
CA ASN A 85 -12.66 -11.88 -2.21
C ASN A 85 -13.83 -12.88 -2.33
N TYR A 86 -14.57 -12.87 -3.44
CA TYR A 86 -15.69 -13.80 -3.65
C TYR A 86 -15.27 -15.27 -3.72
N GLU A 87 -14.02 -15.57 -4.09
CA GLU A 87 -13.50 -16.92 -4.19
C GLU A 87 -12.93 -17.43 -2.87
N TYR A 88 -12.20 -16.56 -2.15
CA TYR A 88 -11.47 -16.88 -0.92
C TYR A 88 -12.15 -16.26 0.29
N ALA A 89 -12.70 -17.11 1.16
CA ALA A 89 -13.40 -16.70 2.37
C ALA A 89 -12.56 -16.90 3.62
N LEU A 90 -12.64 -15.97 4.56
CA LEU A 90 -12.15 -16.15 5.93
C LEU A 90 -12.96 -17.22 6.66
N PRO A 91 -12.37 -17.94 7.61
CA PRO A 91 -13.12 -18.87 8.45
C PRO A 91 -14.24 -18.17 9.23
N GLU A 92 -15.38 -18.86 9.40
CA GLU A 92 -16.43 -18.40 10.30
C GLU A 92 -15.86 -18.16 11.70
N GLY A 93 -16.14 -17.00 12.28
CA GLY A 93 -15.66 -16.65 13.61
C GLY A 93 -14.18 -16.29 13.71
N TYR A 94 -13.47 -16.17 12.58
CA TYR A 94 -12.11 -15.59 12.62
C TYR A 94 -12.17 -14.16 13.11
N GLU A 95 -11.37 -13.87 14.14
CA GLU A 95 -11.14 -12.56 14.71
C GLU A 95 -9.64 -12.40 14.97
N PRO A 96 -8.97 -11.36 14.44
CA PRO A 96 -7.55 -11.12 14.70
C PRO A 96 -7.27 -10.90 16.20
N GLU A 97 -6.16 -11.45 16.70
CA GLU A 97 -5.79 -11.32 18.12
C GLU A 97 -5.13 -9.96 18.45
N ASP A 98 -4.64 -9.23 17.43
CA ASP A 98 -3.87 -7.99 17.53
C ASP A 98 -4.67 -6.74 17.17
N LEU A 99 -5.98 -6.74 17.39
CA LEU A 99 -6.85 -5.59 17.16
C LEU A 99 -6.60 -4.46 18.17
N VAL A 100 -6.30 -3.26 17.64
CA VAL A 100 -6.08 -2.02 18.40
C VAL A 100 -6.86 -0.87 17.79
N VAL A 101 -7.07 0.20 18.55
CA VAL A 101 -7.64 1.45 18.04
C VAL A 101 -6.49 2.38 17.64
N PRO A 102 -6.33 2.74 16.35
CA PRO A 102 -5.30 3.69 15.93
C PRO A 102 -5.56 5.09 16.50
N ASP A 103 -4.48 5.84 16.75
CA ASP A 103 -4.54 7.24 17.21
C ASP A 103 -4.73 8.20 16.03
N VAL A 104 -5.89 8.14 15.41
CA VAL A 104 -6.28 8.96 14.26
C VAL A 104 -7.63 9.64 14.50
N THR A 105 -7.95 10.62 13.67
CA THR A 105 -9.26 11.28 13.72
C THR A 105 -10.34 10.38 13.08
N PHE A 106 -11.40 10.10 13.84
CA PHE A 106 -12.58 9.40 13.35
C PHE A 106 -13.72 10.36 13.00
N SER A 107 -14.57 9.99 12.07
CA SER A 107 -15.79 10.74 11.71
C SER A 107 -16.92 10.60 12.74
N PHE A 108 -16.68 9.88 13.85
CA PHE A 108 -17.66 9.57 14.92
C PHE A 108 -16.94 9.38 16.25
N ASP A 109 -17.68 9.48 17.36
CA ASP A 109 -17.12 9.42 18.73
C ASP A 109 -17.43 8.09 19.45
N GLU A 110 -18.32 7.25 18.90
CA GLU A 110 -18.77 6.02 19.55
C GLU A 110 -17.64 4.99 19.68
N ASP A 111 -17.60 4.28 20.82
CA ASP A 111 -16.71 3.15 21.05
C ASP A 111 -17.35 1.86 20.49
N VAL A 112 -17.00 1.55 19.23
CA VAL A 112 -17.58 0.45 18.45
C VAL A 112 -16.51 -0.29 17.65
N GLU A 113 -16.80 -1.54 17.26
CA GLU A 113 -15.83 -2.44 16.59
C GLU A 113 -15.16 -1.84 15.35
N LYS A 114 -15.84 -0.99 14.60
CA LYS A 114 -15.31 -0.35 13.39
C LYS A 114 -14.18 0.67 13.64
N ARG A 115 -13.79 0.90 14.90
CA ARG A 115 -12.57 1.67 15.25
C ARG A 115 -11.31 0.84 15.17
N TYR A 116 -11.41 -0.48 15.24
CA TYR A 116 -10.26 -1.34 15.39
C TYR A 116 -9.61 -1.66 14.04
N LEU A 117 -8.30 -1.82 14.09
CA LEU A 117 -7.46 -2.42 13.05
C LEU A 117 -6.47 -3.37 13.71
N ARG A 118 -5.86 -4.26 12.95
CA ARG A 118 -4.68 -4.99 13.40
C ARG A 118 -3.53 -4.02 13.64
N GLU A 119 -2.69 -4.34 14.64
CA GLU A 119 -1.61 -3.46 15.07
C GLU A 119 -0.72 -2.95 13.92
N PRO A 120 -0.20 -3.78 12.97
CA PRO A 120 0.62 -3.28 11.87
C PRO A 120 -0.13 -2.31 10.95
N ALA A 121 -1.40 -2.57 10.67
CA ALA A 121 -2.23 -1.67 9.86
C ALA A 121 -2.54 -0.36 10.61
N ALA A 122 -2.77 -0.42 11.94
CA ALA A 122 -3.01 0.76 12.76
C ALA A 122 -1.81 1.71 12.76
N ILE A 123 -0.60 1.19 13.01
CA ILE A 123 0.65 1.99 12.97
C ILE A 123 0.85 2.64 11.60
N ALA A 124 0.61 1.90 10.53
CA ALA A 124 0.71 2.40 9.16
C ALA A 124 -0.35 3.50 8.87
N LEU A 125 -1.58 3.35 9.39
CA LEU A 125 -2.63 4.35 9.24
C LEU A 125 -2.29 5.64 9.99
N GLU A 126 -1.73 5.56 11.19
CA GLU A 126 -1.25 6.71 11.96
C GLU A 126 -0.21 7.48 11.16
N SER A 127 0.78 6.79 10.58
CA SER A 127 1.80 7.39 9.71
C SER A 127 1.20 8.04 8.46
N LEU A 128 0.21 7.42 7.82
CA LEU A 128 -0.51 7.98 6.67
C LEU A 128 -1.24 9.29 7.04
N PHE A 129 -1.94 9.29 8.18
CA PHE A 129 -2.68 10.48 8.66
C PHE A 129 -1.73 11.61 9.08
N GLU A 130 -0.58 11.30 9.70
CA GLU A 130 0.44 12.28 10.03
C GLU A 130 1.00 12.94 8.75
N ALA A 131 1.34 12.15 7.74
CA ALA A 131 1.81 12.66 6.45
C ALA A 131 0.76 13.52 5.73
N ALA A 132 -0.52 13.13 5.80
CA ALA A 132 -1.61 13.92 5.24
C ALA A 132 -1.70 15.31 5.90
N VAL A 133 -1.59 15.37 7.24
CA VAL A 133 -1.61 16.64 7.98
C VAL A 133 -0.41 17.53 7.63
N GLU A 134 0.78 16.97 7.38
CA GLU A 134 1.95 17.73 6.91
C GLU A 134 1.70 18.42 5.57
N ASP A 135 0.85 17.84 4.71
CA ASP A 135 0.44 18.36 3.42
C ASP A 135 -0.87 19.20 3.47
N ASP A 136 -1.35 19.55 4.68
CA ASP A 136 -2.62 20.28 4.93
C ASP A 136 -3.86 19.50 4.44
N ILE A 137 -3.79 18.18 4.44
CA ILE A 137 -4.88 17.26 4.13
C ILE A 137 -5.45 16.66 5.41
N HIS A 138 -6.77 16.67 5.55
CA HIS A 138 -7.45 16.19 6.74
C HIS A 138 -8.34 14.99 6.45
N LEU A 139 -7.84 13.81 6.81
CA LEU A 139 -8.53 12.54 6.67
C LEU A 139 -9.30 12.18 7.95
N PHE A 140 -10.35 11.38 7.78
CA PHE A 140 -11.15 10.82 8.86
C PHE A 140 -11.37 9.33 8.63
N ALA A 141 -11.07 8.52 9.64
CA ALA A 141 -11.39 7.11 9.64
C ALA A 141 -12.91 6.90 9.85
N VAL A 142 -13.50 6.00 9.08
CA VAL A 142 -14.97 5.78 9.06
C VAL A 142 -15.34 4.36 9.45
N SER A 143 -14.66 3.35 8.91
CA SER A 143 -14.99 1.95 9.15
C SER A 143 -13.77 1.05 8.99
N GLY A 144 -13.30 0.47 10.08
CA GLY A 144 -12.23 -0.52 10.14
C GLY A 144 -12.78 -1.95 10.30
N TYR A 145 -12.36 -2.65 11.36
CA TYR A 145 -12.76 -4.03 11.61
C TYR A 145 -14.27 -4.22 11.66
N ARG A 146 -14.71 -5.33 11.07
CA ARG A 146 -16.11 -5.78 11.05
C ARG A 146 -16.14 -7.29 11.26
N SER A 147 -16.70 -7.72 12.39
CA SER A 147 -16.84 -9.14 12.71
C SER A 147 -17.70 -9.91 11.68
N TYR A 148 -17.48 -11.22 11.61
CA TYR A 148 -18.32 -12.12 10.81
C TYR A 148 -19.79 -11.96 11.12
N ASP A 149 -20.17 -11.97 12.40
CA ASP A 149 -21.56 -11.82 12.84
C ASP A 149 -22.17 -10.47 12.40
N ARG A 150 -21.37 -9.41 12.42
CA ARG A 150 -21.81 -8.10 11.97
C ARG A 150 -22.03 -8.09 10.45
N GLN A 151 -21.10 -8.71 9.69
CA GLN A 151 -21.26 -8.85 8.24
C GLN A 151 -22.48 -9.68 7.88
N ASP A 152 -22.73 -10.79 8.60
CA ASP A 152 -23.93 -11.62 8.41
C ASP A 152 -25.21 -10.83 8.68
N ALA A 153 -25.25 -10.06 9.76
CA ALA A 153 -26.41 -9.22 10.06
C ALA A 153 -26.66 -8.16 8.97
N ILE A 154 -25.60 -7.54 8.41
CA ILE A 154 -25.72 -6.55 7.33
C ILE A 154 -26.24 -7.23 6.06
N PHE A 155 -25.63 -8.34 5.66
CA PHE A 155 -26.00 -9.07 4.46
C PHE A 155 -27.45 -9.62 4.56
N SER A 156 -27.78 -10.30 5.65
CA SER A 156 -29.08 -10.90 5.88
C SER A 156 -30.22 -9.86 5.89
N ASN A 157 -29.99 -8.68 6.49
CA ASN A 157 -30.96 -7.59 6.46
C ASN A 157 -31.18 -7.07 5.04
N ALA A 158 -30.11 -6.84 4.28
CA ALA A 158 -30.20 -6.38 2.90
C ALA A 158 -30.87 -7.42 1.99
N ALA A 159 -30.55 -8.70 2.18
CA ALA A 159 -31.16 -9.82 1.44
C ALA A 159 -32.66 -9.93 1.74
N ALA A 160 -33.08 -9.71 3.00
CA ALA A 160 -34.46 -9.70 3.39
C ALA A 160 -35.28 -8.51 2.79
N GLU A 161 -34.62 -7.35 2.62
CA GLU A 161 -35.26 -6.15 2.08
C GLU A 161 -35.38 -6.14 0.55
N ARG A 162 -34.36 -6.57 -0.17
CA ARG A 162 -34.23 -6.41 -1.64
C ARG A 162 -33.89 -7.69 -2.42
N GLY A 163 -33.79 -8.83 -1.73
CA GLY A 163 -33.41 -10.12 -2.29
C GLY A 163 -31.91 -10.35 -2.27
N GLU A 164 -31.51 -11.63 -2.17
CA GLU A 164 -30.12 -12.05 -2.03
C GLU A 164 -29.27 -11.65 -3.24
N ASP A 165 -29.77 -11.88 -4.48
CA ASP A 165 -29.08 -11.54 -5.72
C ASP A 165 -28.71 -10.05 -5.76
N ILE A 166 -29.64 -9.15 -5.35
CA ILE A 166 -29.39 -7.70 -5.33
C ILE A 166 -28.48 -7.31 -4.17
N ALA A 167 -28.60 -7.98 -3.02
CA ALA A 167 -27.74 -7.71 -1.87
C ALA A 167 -26.28 -8.03 -2.16
N SER A 168 -26.02 -9.17 -2.81
CA SER A 168 -24.66 -9.63 -3.15
C SER A 168 -23.94 -8.76 -4.20
N GLU A 169 -24.67 -7.95 -4.98
CA GLU A 169 -24.06 -7.00 -5.92
C GLU A 169 -23.30 -5.86 -5.20
N THR A 170 -23.64 -5.57 -3.93
CA THR A 170 -23.11 -4.39 -3.21
C THR A 170 -22.62 -4.70 -1.79
N ILE A 171 -22.85 -5.89 -1.27
CA ILE A 171 -22.49 -6.30 0.09
C ILE A 171 -21.85 -7.69 0.00
N ALA A 172 -20.61 -7.81 0.46
CA ALA A 172 -19.93 -9.09 0.52
C ALA A 172 -20.66 -10.09 1.43
N TYR A 173 -20.60 -11.37 1.07
CA TYR A 173 -21.05 -12.44 1.97
C TYR A 173 -20.19 -12.45 3.25
N PRO A 174 -20.74 -12.97 4.38
CA PRO A 174 -19.95 -13.23 5.58
C PRO A 174 -18.73 -14.09 5.25
N GLY A 175 -17.55 -13.69 5.72
CA GLY A 175 -16.27 -14.32 5.38
C GLY A 175 -15.58 -13.72 4.13
N ASN A 176 -16.31 -13.07 3.23
CA ASN A 176 -15.75 -12.48 2.00
C ASN A 176 -15.49 -10.97 2.08
N SER A 177 -15.59 -10.37 3.27
CA SER A 177 -15.30 -8.96 3.50
C SER A 177 -13.89 -8.75 4.04
N GLU A 178 -13.09 -7.89 3.40
CA GLU A 178 -11.75 -7.53 3.89
C GLU A 178 -11.76 -6.85 5.27
N HIS A 179 -12.86 -6.21 5.67
CA HIS A 179 -12.99 -5.63 7.01
C HIS A 179 -12.86 -6.67 8.13
N GLN A 180 -13.18 -7.94 7.88
CA GLN A 180 -13.01 -9.01 8.87
C GLN A 180 -11.53 -9.33 9.11
N THR A 181 -10.63 -9.02 8.18
CA THR A 181 -9.19 -9.18 8.38
C THR A 181 -8.61 -8.23 9.41
N GLY A 182 -9.29 -7.12 9.71
CA GLY A 182 -8.72 -6.00 10.46
C GLY A 182 -7.61 -5.24 9.72
N LEU A 183 -7.46 -5.45 8.40
CA LEU A 183 -6.46 -4.81 7.56
C LEU A 183 -7.06 -3.76 6.60
N ALA A 184 -8.38 -3.57 6.62
CA ALA A 184 -9.08 -2.58 5.81
C ALA A 184 -9.60 -1.43 6.66
N MET A 185 -9.50 -0.20 6.13
CA MET A 185 -10.07 1.01 6.72
C MET A 185 -10.70 1.87 5.63
N ASP A 186 -11.99 2.13 5.79
CA ASP A 186 -12.65 3.16 4.99
C ASP A 186 -12.30 4.54 5.55
N VAL A 187 -11.91 5.46 4.66
CA VAL A 187 -11.58 6.84 5.01
C VAL A 187 -12.46 7.83 4.24
N SER A 188 -12.62 9.03 4.78
CA SER A 188 -13.33 10.12 4.11
C SER A 188 -12.80 11.49 4.58
N SER A 189 -13.49 12.56 4.22
CA SER A 189 -13.14 13.94 4.57
C SER A 189 -14.37 14.81 4.84
N GLU A 190 -14.16 15.99 5.43
CA GLU A 190 -15.20 17.00 5.57
C GLU A 190 -15.73 17.46 4.20
N SER A 191 -14.85 17.57 3.20
CA SER A 191 -15.21 17.99 1.84
C SER A 191 -16.20 17.03 1.18
N ASN A 192 -16.16 15.73 1.54
CA ASN A 192 -17.09 14.69 1.12
C ASN A 192 -18.24 14.45 2.14
N ASN A 193 -18.41 15.33 3.12
CA ASN A 193 -19.39 15.18 4.20
C ASN A 193 -19.30 13.84 4.95
N PHE A 194 -18.10 13.29 5.08
CA PHE A 194 -17.80 11.98 5.69
C PHE A 194 -18.50 10.79 5.04
N LEU A 195 -18.98 10.94 3.79
CA LEU A 195 -19.65 9.88 3.05
C LEU A 195 -18.63 8.91 2.43
N LEU A 196 -18.99 7.64 2.35
CA LEU A 196 -18.32 6.62 1.56
C LEU A 196 -18.98 6.61 0.17
N SER A 197 -18.42 7.37 -0.77
CA SER A 197 -18.96 7.54 -2.11
C SER A 197 -17.83 7.78 -3.12
N GLU A 198 -18.07 7.44 -4.38
CA GLU A 198 -17.12 7.65 -5.49
C GLU A 198 -16.63 9.11 -5.58
N ALA A 199 -17.49 10.07 -5.17
CA ALA A 199 -17.12 11.49 -5.15
C ALA A 199 -15.93 11.82 -4.22
N PHE A 200 -15.58 10.94 -3.26
CA PHE A 200 -14.37 11.10 -2.45
C PHE A 200 -13.10 11.11 -3.33
N GLY A 201 -13.03 10.29 -4.37
CA GLY A 201 -11.92 10.25 -5.30
C GLY A 201 -11.66 11.58 -6.05
N ASP A 202 -12.69 12.40 -6.23
CA ASP A 202 -12.59 13.72 -6.86
C ASP A 202 -12.17 14.84 -5.88
N THR A 203 -12.13 14.56 -4.56
CA THR A 203 -11.71 15.54 -3.56
C THR A 203 -10.19 15.66 -3.49
N PRO A 204 -9.65 16.80 -2.99
CA PRO A 204 -8.21 16.90 -2.73
C PRO A 204 -7.68 15.80 -1.82
N GLU A 205 -8.47 15.39 -0.83
CA GLU A 205 -8.12 14.34 0.12
C GLU A 205 -8.06 12.96 -0.57
N GLY A 206 -9.04 12.63 -1.41
CA GLY A 206 -9.06 11.38 -2.15
C GLY A 206 -7.91 11.27 -3.17
N GLN A 207 -7.61 12.35 -3.89
CA GLN A 207 -6.48 12.42 -4.81
C GLN A 207 -5.14 12.27 -4.07
N TRP A 208 -5.02 12.90 -2.89
CA TRP A 208 -3.83 12.75 -2.06
C TRP A 208 -3.66 11.31 -1.57
N VAL A 209 -4.74 10.65 -1.17
CA VAL A 209 -4.74 9.23 -0.76
C VAL A 209 -4.28 8.35 -1.92
N GLU A 210 -4.80 8.54 -3.12
CA GLU A 210 -4.39 7.80 -4.33
C GLU A 210 -2.89 7.91 -4.60
N GLU A 211 -2.31 9.11 -4.41
CA GLU A 211 -0.88 9.37 -4.67
C GLU A 211 0.05 8.90 -3.54
N ASN A 212 -0.45 8.71 -2.31
CA ASN A 212 0.39 8.55 -1.13
C ASN A 212 0.16 7.28 -0.31
N ALA A 213 -1.01 6.65 -0.37
CA ALA A 213 -1.36 5.53 0.50
C ALA A 213 -0.34 4.37 0.43
N HIS A 214 0.19 4.06 -0.76
CA HIS A 214 1.15 2.98 -0.97
C HIS A 214 2.47 3.18 -0.23
N LYS A 215 2.89 4.42 0.01
CA LYS A 215 4.11 4.77 0.76
C LYS A 215 4.01 4.40 2.24
N HIS A 216 2.79 4.13 2.71
CA HIS A 216 2.46 3.68 4.05
C HIS A 216 1.88 2.24 4.06
N GLY A 217 2.09 1.49 2.98
CA GLY A 217 1.66 0.10 2.88
C GLY A 217 0.17 -0.13 2.61
N TYR A 218 -0.58 0.92 2.27
CA TYR A 218 -1.98 0.82 1.89
C TYR A 218 -2.17 0.92 0.38
N ILE A 219 -3.18 0.22 -0.13
CA ILE A 219 -3.67 0.36 -1.50
C ILE A 219 -5.12 0.83 -1.49
N ILE A 220 -5.55 1.56 -2.52
CA ILE A 220 -6.97 1.65 -2.87
C ILE A 220 -7.33 0.31 -3.48
N ARG A 221 -8.16 -0.46 -2.77
CA ARG A 221 -8.40 -1.86 -3.10
C ARG A 221 -9.22 -2.06 -4.38
N TYR A 222 -10.16 -1.15 -4.64
CA TYR A 222 -11.14 -1.27 -5.71
C TYR A 222 -11.10 -0.03 -6.59
N GLU A 223 -10.18 -0.04 -7.57
CA GLU A 223 -9.98 1.05 -8.52
C GLU A 223 -11.01 1.03 -9.65
N GLU A 224 -11.35 2.21 -10.21
CA GLU A 224 -12.39 2.37 -11.22
C GLU A 224 -12.14 1.50 -12.47
N HIS A 225 -10.90 1.42 -12.92
CA HIS A 225 -10.52 0.70 -14.14
C HIS A 225 -10.25 -0.80 -13.92
N LYS A 226 -10.41 -1.30 -12.68
CA LYS A 226 -10.15 -2.71 -12.29
C LYS A 226 -11.42 -3.48 -11.89
N VAL A 227 -12.60 -2.91 -12.07
CA VAL A 227 -13.90 -3.54 -11.74
C VAL A 227 -14.08 -4.92 -12.40
N ASP A 228 -13.60 -5.08 -13.63
CA ASP A 228 -13.68 -6.37 -14.34
C ASP A 228 -12.80 -7.47 -13.69
N VAL A 229 -11.78 -7.10 -12.91
CA VAL A 229 -10.89 -8.04 -12.20
C VAL A 229 -11.41 -8.34 -10.80
N THR A 230 -11.73 -7.30 -10.03
CA THR A 230 -12.12 -7.43 -8.62
C THR A 230 -13.59 -7.84 -8.44
N GLY A 231 -14.43 -7.54 -9.44
CA GLY A 231 -15.90 -7.72 -9.35
C GLY A 231 -16.60 -6.70 -8.44
N ILE A 232 -15.85 -5.72 -7.89
CA ILE A 232 -16.35 -4.68 -6.98
C ILE A 232 -16.31 -3.33 -7.70
N SER A 233 -17.33 -2.50 -7.48
CA SER A 233 -17.38 -1.12 -7.98
C SER A 233 -16.25 -0.26 -7.42
N TYR A 234 -15.98 0.88 -8.04
CA TYR A 234 -14.98 1.84 -7.58
C TYR A 234 -15.24 2.32 -6.15
N GLU A 235 -14.25 2.13 -5.28
CA GLU A 235 -14.29 2.52 -3.86
C GLU A 235 -13.03 3.28 -3.45
N PRO A 236 -12.89 4.57 -3.81
CA PRO A 236 -11.69 5.37 -3.49
C PRO A 236 -11.45 5.54 -1.98
N TRP A 237 -12.46 5.27 -1.16
CA TRP A 237 -12.40 5.34 0.29
C TRP A 237 -11.84 4.07 0.95
N HIS A 238 -11.90 2.91 0.26
CA HIS A 238 -11.56 1.61 0.84
C HIS A 238 -10.07 1.33 0.73
N LEU A 239 -9.36 1.54 1.84
CA LEU A 239 -7.93 1.29 1.96
C LEU A 239 -7.67 -0.11 2.51
N ARG A 240 -6.78 -0.86 1.85
CA ARG A 240 -6.31 -2.16 2.30
C ARG A 240 -4.82 -2.13 2.58
N TYR A 241 -4.45 -2.51 3.81
CA TYR A 241 -3.05 -2.67 4.21
C TYR A 241 -2.49 -4.00 3.70
N VAL A 242 -1.36 -3.95 3.01
CA VAL A 242 -0.63 -5.11 2.47
C VAL A 242 0.87 -5.04 2.75
N GLY A 243 1.34 -3.99 3.45
CA GLY A 243 2.76 -3.68 3.67
C GLY A 243 3.35 -2.82 2.55
N GLU A 244 4.36 -2.03 2.89
CA GLU A 244 4.92 -1.00 1.98
C GLU A 244 5.51 -1.58 0.70
N GLU A 245 6.23 -2.71 0.79
CA GLU A 245 6.85 -3.34 -0.37
C GLU A 245 5.82 -3.81 -1.40
N ILE A 246 4.80 -4.56 -0.96
CA ILE A 246 3.73 -5.06 -1.83
C ILE A 246 2.90 -3.90 -2.38
N ALA A 247 2.50 -2.93 -1.52
CA ALA A 247 1.72 -1.77 -1.94
C ALA A 247 2.44 -0.96 -3.02
N THR A 248 3.75 -0.71 -2.84
CA THR A 248 4.56 0.01 -3.83
C THR A 248 4.64 -0.73 -5.15
N MET A 249 4.91 -2.05 -5.12
CA MET A 249 4.95 -2.87 -6.34
C MET A 249 3.61 -2.87 -7.07
N MET A 250 2.50 -2.96 -6.34
CA MET A 250 1.16 -2.96 -6.94
C MET A 250 0.88 -1.65 -7.67
N VAL A 251 1.16 -0.50 -7.04
CA VAL A 251 0.94 0.82 -7.63
C VAL A 251 1.89 1.09 -8.80
N GLU A 252 3.19 0.76 -8.69
CA GLU A 252 4.16 0.95 -9.77
C GLU A 252 3.83 0.14 -11.04
N HIS A 253 3.14 -0.99 -10.88
CA HIS A 253 2.80 -1.89 -11.98
C HIS A 253 1.32 -1.91 -12.35
N ASP A 254 0.51 -1.05 -11.73
CA ASP A 254 -0.94 -0.96 -11.95
C ASP A 254 -1.64 -2.32 -11.76
N LEU A 255 -1.47 -2.92 -10.58
CA LEU A 255 -1.99 -4.26 -10.25
C LEU A 255 -3.01 -4.23 -9.13
N THR A 256 -4.07 -5.03 -9.27
CA THR A 256 -4.90 -5.43 -8.14
C THR A 256 -4.18 -6.46 -7.28
N LEU A 257 -4.70 -6.76 -6.09
CA LEU A 257 -4.16 -7.81 -5.23
C LEU A 257 -4.25 -9.19 -5.89
N GLU A 258 -5.30 -9.45 -6.68
CA GLU A 258 -5.47 -10.65 -7.50
C GLU A 258 -4.35 -10.76 -8.54
N GLU A 259 -4.15 -9.72 -9.35
CA GLU A 259 -3.14 -9.68 -10.41
C GLU A 259 -1.71 -9.74 -9.85
N PHE A 260 -1.49 -9.19 -8.65
CA PHE A 260 -0.20 -9.27 -7.96
C PHE A 260 0.14 -10.72 -7.64
N PHE A 261 -0.78 -11.48 -7.01
CA PHE A 261 -0.53 -12.89 -6.67
C PHE A 261 -0.48 -13.83 -7.88
N GLU A 262 -1.08 -13.46 -9.01
CA GLU A 262 -0.90 -14.19 -10.27
C GLU A 262 0.54 -14.08 -10.82
N LYS A 263 1.25 -12.97 -10.52
CA LYS A 263 2.62 -12.71 -10.98
C LYS A 263 3.68 -13.12 -9.96
N ALA A 264 3.36 -13.03 -8.67
CA ALA A 264 4.29 -13.29 -7.59
C ALA A 264 4.75 -14.76 -7.56
N THR A 265 6.00 -14.98 -7.17
CA THR A 265 6.60 -16.31 -6.98
C THR A 265 7.08 -16.47 -5.55
N ALA A 266 6.77 -17.61 -4.95
CA ALA A 266 7.17 -17.90 -3.57
C ALA A 266 8.65 -18.30 -3.47
N ILE A 267 9.35 -17.73 -2.49
CA ILE A 267 10.74 -18.09 -2.13
C ILE A 267 10.82 -18.56 -0.68
#